data_06c7cd608417a0bba3cbdc885b655d42
#
_entry.id   06c7cd608417a0bba3cbdc885b655d42
#
_cell.length_a   1.000
_cell.length_b   1.000
_cell.length_c   1.000
_cell.angle_alpha   90.00
_cell.angle_beta   90.00
_cell.angle_gamma   90.00
#
_symmetry.space_group_name_H-M   'P 1'
#
loop_
_entity.id
_entity.type
_entity.pdbx_description
1 polymer ?
#
loop_
_entity_poly.entity_id
_entity_poly.type
_entity_poly.pdbx_seq_one_letter_code
_entity_poly.pdbx_strand_id
1 'polypeptide(L)'
;MSGIDRRICIVHLAFDHASVRALNALLQSESQSEHWWWVNPSETLKDGTFAWHNTLNTKEVLEKLSVADAVFIHRLQGENMNWLERIPAHLPVIWASWGDDYYRVLNALNRSLFLPRTAALNALLGKMSITVQRIGNAFGGAEKKFVSACQRVDAVSTLMREEAPFFGVFATPMPKTYPSLYNPTPPESD
;
A
#
# COMPACT_ATOMS: atom_id res chain seq x y z
N MET A 1 -12.40 25.95 -27.72
CA MET A 1 -12.53 24.55 -27.35
C MET A 1 -12.55 24.49 -25.84
N SER A 2 -13.73 24.34 -25.24
CA SER A 2 -13.87 24.19 -23.79
C SER A 2 -13.36 22.81 -23.41
N GLY A 3 -12.14 22.77 -22.82
CA GLY A 3 -11.67 21.55 -22.18
C GLY A 3 -12.68 21.17 -21.12
N ILE A 4 -13.32 20.02 -21.28
CA ILE A 4 -14.11 19.40 -20.22
C ILE A 4 -13.09 19.12 -19.11
N ASP A 5 -13.24 19.83 -18.01
CA ASP A 5 -12.40 19.68 -16.81
C ASP A 5 -12.76 18.33 -16.17
N ARG A 6 -12.24 17.24 -16.76
CA ARG A 6 -12.50 15.89 -16.29
C ARG A 6 -11.77 15.73 -14.96
N ARG A 7 -12.51 15.43 -13.91
CA ARG A 7 -11.91 15.06 -12.62
C ARG A 7 -11.07 13.80 -12.75
N ILE A 8 -9.94 13.78 -12.08
CA ILE A 8 -9.08 12.61 -11.99
C ILE A 8 -9.79 11.56 -11.12
N CYS A 9 -9.97 10.36 -11.65
CA CYS A 9 -10.61 9.25 -10.95
C CYS A 9 -9.56 8.34 -10.32
N ILE A 10 -9.58 8.21 -9.00
CA ILE A 10 -8.60 7.41 -8.24
C ILE A 10 -9.34 6.31 -7.47
N VAL A 11 -8.89 5.07 -7.64
CA VAL A 11 -9.37 3.92 -6.87
C VAL A 11 -8.39 3.59 -5.77
N HIS A 12 -8.88 3.49 -4.55
CA HIS A 12 -8.11 3.11 -3.36
C HIS A 12 -8.45 1.68 -2.95
N LEU A 13 -7.44 0.82 -2.88
CA LEU A 13 -7.52 -0.53 -2.32
C LEU A 13 -6.93 -0.48 -0.91
N ALA A 14 -7.79 -0.54 0.09
CA ALA A 14 -7.44 -0.18 1.46
C ALA A 14 -7.75 -1.29 2.48
N PHE A 15 -7.21 -1.12 3.67
CA PHE A 15 -7.58 -1.82 4.89
C PHE A 15 -8.11 -0.80 5.90
N ASP A 16 -8.87 -1.27 6.87
CA ASP A 16 -9.49 -0.39 7.85
C ASP A 16 -8.49 -0.02 8.95
N HIS A 17 -8.01 1.23 8.91
CA HIS A 17 -7.07 1.78 9.86
C HIS A 17 -7.33 3.27 10.09
N ALA A 18 -7.07 3.78 11.29
CA ALA A 18 -7.35 5.17 11.67
C ALA A 18 -6.76 6.20 10.69
N SER A 19 -5.51 6.01 10.26
CA SER A 19 -4.86 6.93 9.30
C SER A 19 -5.49 6.87 7.91
N VAL A 20 -5.95 5.69 7.47
CA VAL A 20 -6.64 5.55 6.17
C VAL A 20 -8.03 6.17 6.24
N ARG A 21 -8.73 6.02 7.37
CA ARG A 21 -10.00 6.72 7.64
C ARG A 21 -9.82 8.24 7.62
N ALA A 22 -8.77 8.75 8.27
CA ALA A 22 -8.46 10.19 8.25
C ALA A 22 -8.18 10.69 6.82
N LEU A 23 -7.45 9.94 6.02
CA LEU A 23 -7.21 10.27 4.62
C LEU A 23 -8.51 10.25 3.81
N ASN A 24 -9.38 9.25 4.00
CA ASN A 24 -10.69 9.21 3.34
C ASN A 24 -11.52 10.46 3.68
N ALA A 25 -11.55 10.87 4.95
CA ALA A 25 -12.26 12.06 5.38
C ALA A 25 -11.67 13.35 4.76
N LEU A 26 -10.34 13.45 4.68
CA LEU A 26 -9.65 14.61 4.08
C LEU A 26 -9.98 14.75 2.59
N LEU A 27 -9.94 13.65 1.84
CA LEU A 27 -10.13 13.65 0.40
C LEU A 27 -11.60 13.89 -0.05
N GLN A 28 -12.57 13.88 0.89
CA GLN A 28 -13.95 14.24 0.56
C GLN A 28 -14.11 15.69 0.08
N SER A 29 -13.30 16.60 0.59
CA SER A 29 -13.34 18.02 0.23
C SER A 29 -12.54 18.34 -1.03
N GLU A 30 -11.84 17.36 -1.60
CA GLU A 30 -11.04 17.53 -2.82
C GLU A 30 -11.97 17.71 -4.03
N SER A 31 -11.76 18.80 -4.79
CA SER A 31 -12.63 19.16 -5.93
C SER A 31 -12.07 18.72 -7.28
N GLN A 32 -10.76 18.49 -7.38
CA GLN A 32 -10.08 18.17 -8.65
C GLN A 32 -10.04 16.68 -8.94
N SER A 33 -10.24 15.85 -7.92
CA SER A 33 -10.21 14.40 -8.02
C SER A 33 -11.43 13.74 -7.39
N GLU A 34 -11.75 12.55 -7.88
CA GLU A 34 -12.80 11.68 -7.39
C GLU A 34 -12.17 10.43 -6.82
N HIS A 35 -12.40 10.16 -5.52
CA HIS A 35 -11.80 9.08 -4.78
C HIS A 35 -12.81 7.98 -4.46
N TRP A 36 -12.51 6.74 -4.87
CA TRP A 36 -13.33 5.56 -4.67
C TRP A 36 -12.59 4.52 -3.83
N TRP A 37 -13.25 3.94 -2.84
CA TRP A 37 -12.60 3.11 -1.83
C TRP A 37 -13.16 1.69 -1.83
N TRP A 38 -12.30 0.72 -2.01
CA TRP A 38 -12.55 -0.65 -1.62
C TRP A 38 -11.79 -0.92 -0.34
N VAL A 39 -12.53 -1.30 0.72
CA VAL A 39 -11.94 -1.62 2.02
C VAL A 39 -12.02 -3.12 2.20
N ASN A 40 -10.87 -3.76 2.49
CA ASN A 40 -10.80 -5.20 2.68
C ASN A 40 -11.79 -5.66 3.77
N PRO A 41 -12.82 -6.45 3.45
CA PRO A 41 -13.83 -6.85 4.42
C PRO A 41 -13.28 -7.70 5.57
N SER A 42 -12.19 -8.44 5.33
CA SER A 42 -11.56 -9.28 6.35
C SER A 42 -10.74 -8.49 7.38
N GLU A 43 -10.43 -7.23 7.07
CA GLU A 43 -9.62 -6.32 7.91
C GLU A 43 -10.45 -5.13 8.44
N THR A 44 -11.77 -5.15 8.28
CA THR A 44 -12.65 -4.08 8.76
C THR A 44 -12.77 -4.14 10.28
N LEU A 45 -12.50 -3.00 10.93
CA LEU A 45 -12.69 -2.87 12.37
C LEU A 45 -14.19 -2.95 12.72
N LYS A 46 -14.55 -3.75 13.71
CA LYS A 46 -15.93 -3.99 14.13
C LYS A 46 -16.55 -2.86 14.97
N ASP A 47 -15.87 -1.73 15.09
CA ASP A 47 -16.34 -0.60 15.90
C ASP A 47 -17.56 0.14 15.32
N GLY A 48 -17.89 -0.13 14.05
CA GLY A 48 -19.14 0.31 13.41
C GLY A 48 -19.38 1.82 13.31
N THR A 49 -18.42 2.64 13.75
CA THR A 49 -18.64 4.08 13.94
C THR A 49 -18.17 4.93 12.77
N PHE A 50 -17.35 4.40 11.87
CA PHE A 50 -16.81 5.16 10.75
C PHE A 50 -17.57 4.90 9.46
N ALA A 51 -18.10 5.95 8.86
CA ALA A 51 -18.73 5.91 7.54
C ALA A 51 -17.69 6.23 6.46
N TRP A 52 -17.35 5.22 5.65
CA TRP A 52 -16.51 5.41 4.49
C TRP A 52 -17.29 6.13 3.37
N HIS A 53 -16.61 7.09 2.71
CA HIS A 53 -17.18 7.75 1.54
C HIS A 53 -16.85 7.01 0.26
N ASN A 54 -17.79 6.98 -0.69
CA ASN A 54 -17.61 6.37 -2.00
C ASN A 54 -17.06 4.94 -1.92
N THR A 55 -17.63 4.10 -1.05
CA THR A 55 -17.22 2.68 -0.94
C THR A 55 -17.69 1.88 -2.14
N LEU A 56 -16.87 0.92 -2.53
CA LEU A 56 -17.13 -0.02 -3.61
C LEU A 56 -17.18 -1.45 -3.06
N ASN A 57 -18.09 -2.27 -3.56
CA ASN A 57 -17.97 -3.71 -3.43
C ASN A 57 -17.00 -4.27 -4.50
N THR A 58 -16.67 -5.56 -4.42
CA THR A 58 -15.69 -6.19 -5.32
C THR A 58 -16.05 -6.08 -6.81
N LYS A 59 -17.34 -6.12 -7.15
CA LYS A 59 -17.79 -5.98 -8.54
C LYS A 59 -17.62 -4.54 -9.03
N GLU A 60 -18.06 -3.58 -8.23
CA GLU A 60 -17.96 -2.15 -8.52
C GLU A 60 -16.51 -1.69 -8.68
N VAL A 61 -15.55 -2.28 -7.95
CA VAL A 61 -14.11 -2.00 -8.16
C VAL A 61 -13.71 -2.32 -9.58
N LEU A 62 -14.05 -3.48 -10.12
CA LEU A 62 -13.69 -3.87 -11.49
C LEU A 62 -14.28 -2.92 -12.53
N GLU A 63 -15.50 -2.47 -12.33
CA GLU A 63 -16.15 -1.47 -13.17
C GLU A 63 -15.43 -0.11 -13.09
N LYS A 64 -15.09 0.33 -11.88
CA LYS A 64 -14.35 1.59 -11.66
C LYS A 64 -12.93 1.57 -12.21
N LEU A 65 -12.22 0.44 -12.09
CA LEU A 65 -10.87 0.29 -12.67
C LEU A 65 -10.83 0.51 -14.19
N SER A 66 -11.94 0.28 -14.90
CA SER A 66 -12.00 0.52 -16.35
C SER A 66 -11.97 1.99 -16.74
N VAL A 67 -12.32 2.89 -15.82
CA VAL A 67 -12.40 4.35 -16.04
C VAL A 67 -11.49 5.16 -15.12
N ALA A 68 -10.75 4.49 -14.24
CA ALA A 68 -9.82 5.11 -13.32
C ALA A 68 -8.60 5.69 -14.06
N ASP A 69 -7.98 6.70 -13.46
CA ASP A 69 -6.73 7.29 -13.92
C ASP A 69 -5.52 6.78 -13.12
N ALA A 70 -5.76 6.29 -11.88
CA ALA A 70 -4.73 5.69 -11.03
C ALA A 70 -5.33 4.76 -9.96
N VAL A 71 -4.49 3.89 -9.42
CA VAL A 71 -4.83 3.03 -8.28
C VAL A 71 -3.84 3.24 -7.15
N PHE A 72 -4.36 3.50 -5.94
CA PHE A 72 -3.59 3.51 -4.71
C PHE A 72 -3.82 2.20 -3.94
N ILE A 73 -2.74 1.50 -3.63
CA ILE A 73 -2.78 0.30 -2.77
C ILE A 73 -2.23 0.69 -1.40
N HIS A 74 -3.11 0.70 -0.42
CA HIS A 74 -2.74 0.96 0.96
C HIS A 74 -2.34 -0.35 1.61
N ARG A 75 -1.04 -0.52 1.86
CA ARG A 75 -0.44 -1.76 2.37
C ARG A 75 -0.47 -2.93 1.37
N LEU A 76 0.68 -3.33 0.89
CA LEU A 76 0.83 -4.39 -0.10
C LEU A 76 0.88 -5.78 0.57
N GLN A 77 -0.24 -6.21 1.13
CA GLN A 77 -0.39 -7.52 1.80
C GLN A 77 -1.77 -8.14 1.53
N GLY A 78 -1.87 -9.44 1.79
CA GLY A 78 -3.14 -10.16 1.78
C GLY A 78 -3.92 -10.00 0.47
N GLU A 79 -5.19 -9.66 0.59
CA GLU A 79 -6.08 -9.48 -0.55
C GLU A 79 -5.74 -8.25 -1.40
N ASN A 80 -5.18 -7.19 -0.81
CA ASN A 80 -4.74 -6.02 -1.56
C ASN A 80 -3.71 -6.39 -2.64
N MET A 81 -2.84 -7.34 -2.34
CA MET A 81 -1.85 -7.86 -3.29
C MET A 81 -2.50 -8.67 -4.44
N ASN A 82 -3.62 -9.35 -4.17
CA ASN A 82 -4.34 -10.11 -5.19
C ASN A 82 -5.01 -9.20 -6.24
N TRP A 83 -5.28 -7.94 -5.90
CA TRP A 83 -5.85 -6.98 -6.84
C TRP A 83 -4.89 -6.62 -7.97
N LEU A 84 -3.57 -6.67 -7.75
CA LEU A 84 -2.57 -6.31 -8.78
C LEU A 84 -2.73 -7.10 -10.08
N GLU A 85 -3.16 -8.36 -9.99
CA GLU A 85 -3.41 -9.21 -11.17
C GLU A 85 -4.66 -8.79 -11.95
N ARG A 86 -5.54 -8.00 -11.31
CA ARG A 86 -6.82 -7.56 -11.87
C ARG A 86 -6.80 -6.12 -12.35
N ILE A 87 -5.80 -5.34 -11.94
CA ILE A 87 -5.62 -3.95 -12.36
C ILE A 87 -5.13 -3.94 -13.81
N PRO A 88 -5.82 -3.22 -14.73
CA PRO A 88 -5.37 -3.07 -16.10
C PRO A 88 -3.91 -2.59 -16.19
N ALA A 89 -3.13 -3.16 -17.11
CA ALA A 89 -1.70 -2.90 -17.20
C ALA A 89 -1.33 -1.44 -17.49
N HIS A 90 -2.23 -0.69 -18.10
CA HIS A 90 -2.03 0.72 -18.42
C HIS A 90 -2.28 1.68 -17.24
N LEU A 91 -2.94 1.21 -16.18
CA LEU A 91 -3.20 2.06 -15.01
C LEU A 91 -1.96 2.17 -14.14
N PRO A 92 -1.54 3.38 -13.78
CA PRO A 92 -0.49 3.57 -12.79
C PRO A 92 -0.93 3.07 -11.43
N VAL A 93 -0.05 2.30 -10.79
CA VAL A 93 -0.24 1.76 -9.44
C VAL A 93 0.72 2.43 -8.48
N ILE A 94 0.15 3.04 -7.45
CA ILE A 94 0.90 3.71 -6.39
C ILE A 94 0.71 2.92 -5.10
N TRP A 95 1.82 2.46 -4.54
CA TRP A 95 1.82 1.74 -3.27
C TRP A 95 2.08 2.71 -2.12
N ALA A 96 1.10 2.88 -1.22
CA ALA A 96 1.28 3.56 0.05
C ALA A 96 1.84 2.55 1.07
N SER A 97 3.15 2.59 1.28
CA SER A 97 3.86 1.62 2.11
C SER A 97 3.66 1.90 3.61
N TRP A 98 3.58 0.84 4.39
CA TRP A 98 3.36 0.88 5.84
C TRP A 98 4.50 0.28 6.65
N GLY A 99 5.62 -0.04 6.03
CA GLY A 99 6.77 -0.66 6.68
C GLY A 99 6.53 -2.15 7.01
N ASP A 100 5.46 -2.49 7.72
CA ASP A 100 5.14 -3.87 8.10
C ASP A 100 4.88 -4.78 6.89
N ASP A 101 4.51 -4.23 5.76
CA ASP A 101 4.27 -4.95 4.51
C ASP A 101 5.56 -5.42 3.83
N TYR A 102 6.70 -4.74 4.00
CA TYR A 102 7.96 -5.11 3.36
C TYR A 102 9.12 -5.45 4.33
N TYR A 103 9.08 -5.02 5.58
CA TYR A 103 10.16 -5.32 6.55
C TYR A 103 10.37 -6.83 6.75
N ARG A 104 9.29 -7.62 6.72
CA ARG A 104 9.39 -9.08 6.83
C ARG A 104 10.12 -9.69 5.64
N VAL A 105 9.86 -9.17 4.44
CA VAL A 105 10.50 -9.65 3.21
C VAL A 105 11.98 -9.24 3.18
N LEU A 106 12.31 -8.01 3.58
CA LEU A 106 13.70 -7.56 3.73
C LEU A 106 14.49 -8.45 4.70
N ASN A 107 13.90 -8.80 5.83
CA ASN A 107 14.53 -9.71 6.79
C ASN A 107 14.76 -11.10 6.19
N ALA A 108 13.81 -11.64 5.43
CA ALA A 108 13.95 -12.92 4.75
C ALA A 108 15.06 -12.90 3.70
N LEU A 109 15.28 -11.75 3.07
CA LEU A 109 16.36 -11.52 2.11
C LEU A 109 17.70 -11.11 2.76
N ASN A 110 17.84 -11.24 4.09
CA ASN A 110 19.01 -10.79 4.86
C ASN A 110 19.36 -9.30 4.68
N ARG A 111 18.36 -8.47 4.40
CA ARG A 111 18.48 -7.01 4.25
C ARG A 111 17.84 -6.32 5.45
N SER A 112 18.32 -6.63 6.66
CA SER A 112 17.76 -6.06 7.89
C SER A 112 17.94 -4.54 7.94
N LEU A 113 16.86 -3.83 8.19
CA LEU A 113 16.83 -2.39 8.48
C LEU A 113 17.14 -2.08 9.95
N PHE A 114 17.14 -3.09 10.79
CA PHE A 114 17.33 -2.90 12.21
C PHE A 114 18.78 -2.71 12.56
N LEU A 115 19.05 -1.76 13.46
CA LEU A 115 20.34 -1.67 14.13
C LEU A 115 20.68 -3.02 14.79
N PRO A 116 21.97 -3.42 14.88
CA PRO A 116 22.35 -4.74 15.40
C PRO A 116 21.70 -5.13 16.73
N ARG A 117 21.55 -4.17 17.65
CA ARG A 117 20.89 -4.41 18.96
C ARG A 117 19.38 -4.69 18.82
N THR A 118 18.70 -3.95 17.95
CA THR A 118 17.27 -4.15 17.67
C THR A 118 17.06 -5.46 16.94
N ALA A 119 17.95 -5.81 15.99
CA ALA A 119 17.93 -7.10 15.32
C ALA A 119 18.12 -8.27 16.29
N ALA A 120 19.07 -8.14 17.25
CA ALA A 120 19.29 -9.14 18.28
C ALA A 120 18.07 -9.29 19.23
N LEU A 121 17.44 -8.17 19.63
CA LEU A 121 16.23 -8.18 20.44
C LEU A 121 15.06 -8.83 19.70
N ASN A 122 14.85 -8.46 18.43
CA ASN A 122 13.82 -9.07 17.59
C ASN A 122 14.08 -10.56 17.37
N ALA A 123 15.33 -10.98 17.20
CA ALA A 123 15.70 -12.38 17.11
C ALA A 123 15.40 -13.13 18.41
N LEU A 124 15.61 -12.49 19.55
CA LEU A 124 15.31 -13.09 20.87
C LEU A 124 13.80 -13.22 21.10
N LEU A 125 13.05 -12.16 20.84
CA LEU A 125 11.59 -12.13 20.97
C LEU A 125 10.90 -12.99 19.89
N GLY A 126 11.48 -13.05 18.71
CA GLY A 126 10.97 -13.79 17.57
C GLY A 126 11.26 -15.29 17.58
N LYS A 127 12.12 -15.81 18.49
CA LYS A 127 12.46 -17.24 18.51
C LYS A 127 11.24 -18.15 18.70
N MET A 128 10.20 -17.71 19.37
CA MET A 128 8.94 -18.46 19.50
C MET A 128 8.03 -18.32 18.27
N SER A 129 8.08 -17.20 17.55
CA SER A 129 7.24 -16.92 16.36
C SER A 129 7.91 -17.35 15.05
N ILE A 130 9.25 -17.31 14.97
CA ILE A 130 10.02 -17.59 13.74
C ILE A 130 9.88 -19.05 13.30
N THR A 131 9.74 -20.01 14.20
CA THR A 131 9.62 -21.42 13.81
C THR A 131 8.31 -21.67 13.06
N VAL A 132 7.21 -21.09 13.55
CA VAL A 132 5.90 -21.21 12.91
C VAL A 132 5.88 -20.42 11.57
N GLN A 133 6.48 -19.23 11.54
CA GLN A 133 6.57 -18.42 10.30
C GLN A 133 7.52 -19.04 9.25
N ARG A 134 8.65 -19.63 9.65
CA ARG A 134 9.55 -20.31 8.69
C ARG A 134 8.88 -21.53 8.05
N ILE A 135 8.10 -22.26 8.79
CA ILE A 135 7.31 -23.37 8.24
C ILE A 135 6.27 -22.83 7.24
N GLY A 136 5.55 -21.77 7.57
CA GLY A 136 4.60 -21.12 6.67
C GLY A 136 5.25 -20.55 5.40
N ASN A 137 6.40 -19.92 5.54
CA ASN A 137 7.12 -19.28 4.42
C ASN A 137 7.81 -20.30 3.51
N ALA A 138 8.34 -21.40 4.07
CA ALA A 138 8.96 -22.47 3.27
C ALA A 138 7.95 -23.16 2.31
N PHE A 139 6.66 -23.12 2.65
CA PHE A 139 5.61 -23.71 1.83
C PHE A 139 4.79 -22.70 1.01
N GLY A 140 4.90 -21.37 1.27
CA GLY A 140 3.92 -20.42 0.78
C GLY A 140 4.33 -19.55 -0.42
N GLY A 141 5.60 -19.45 -0.78
CA GLY A 141 6.03 -18.54 -1.86
C GLY A 141 5.64 -17.06 -1.65
N ALA A 142 5.34 -16.67 -0.40
CA ALA A 142 4.83 -15.34 -0.07
C ALA A 142 5.80 -14.22 -0.45
N GLU A 143 7.12 -14.45 -0.23
CA GLU A 143 8.15 -13.49 -0.64
C GLU A 143 8.23 -13.35 -2.17
N LYS A 144 8.14 -14.44 -2.91
CA LYS A 144 8.14 -14.41 -4.38
C LYS A 144 6.92 -13.66 -4.89
N LYS A 145 5.75 -13.90 -4.29
CA LYS A 145 4.52 -13.19 -4.64
C LYS A 145 4.64 -11.70 -4.34
N PHE A 146 5.22 -11.31 -3.21
CA PHE A 146 5.46 -9.91 -2.87
C PHE A 146 6.43 -9.25 -3.86
N VAL A 147 7.57 -9.87 -4.16
CA VAL A 147 8.52 -9.35 -5.14
C VAL A 147 7.89 -9.20 -6.53
N SER A 148 7.10 -10.20 -6.96
CA SER A 148 6.34 -10.09 -8.21
C SER A 148 5.32 -8.96 -8.18
N ALA A 149 4.64 -8.77 -7.06
CA ALA A 149 3.71 -7.67 -6.85
C ALA A 149 4.40 -6.30 -6.94
N CYS A 150 5.60 -6.15 -6.36
CA CYS A 150 6.38 -4.92 -6.43
C CYS A 150 6.78 -4.53 -7.85
N GLN A 151 6.95 -5.49 -8.76
CA GLN A 151 7.25 -5.21 -10.17
C GLN A 151 6.09 -4.54 -10.92
N ARG A 152 4.86 -4.64 -10.38
CA ARG A 152 3.67 -4.00 -10.95
C ARG A 152 3.46 -2.57 -10.43
N VAL A 153 4.22 -2.16 -9.41
CA VAL A 153 4.11 -0.85 -8.77
C VAL A 153 4.92 0.17 -9.53
N ASP A 154 4.28 1.26 -9.96
CA ASP A 154 4.93 2.35 -10.69
C ASP A 154 5.54 3.41 -9.76
N ALA A 155 4.93 3.58 -8.58
CA ALA A 155 5.39 4.54 -7.58
C ALA A 155 5.12 4.05 -6.15
N VAL A 156 5.92 4.52 -5.20
CA VAL A 156 5.77 4.23 -3.77
C VAL A 156 5.66 5.54 -3.00
N SER A 157 4.64 5.65 -2.16
CA SER A 157 4.52 6.67 -1.13
C SER A 157 5.04 6.10 0.18
N THR A 158 6.19 6.59 0.66
CA THR A 158 6.87 6.05 1.85
C THR A 158 6.69 6.93 3.06
N LEU A 159 6.65 6.32 4.26
CA LEU A 159 6.59 7.05 5.52
C LEU A 159 7.88 7.82 5.81
N MET A 160 9.02 7.28 5.39
CA MET A 160 10.34 7.87 5.61
C MET A 160 11.13 7.88 4.30
N ARG A 161 11.81 9.00 4.00
CA ARG A 161 12.65 9.13 2.78
C ARG A 161 13.78 8.09 2.74
N GLU A 162 14.30 7.72 3.89
CA GLU A 162 15.38 6.76 4.07
C GLU A 162 14.99 5.35 3.64
N GLU A 163 13.70 5.07 3.50
CA GLU A 163 13.20 3.78 3.02
C GLU A 163 13.30 3.63 1.50
N ALA A 164 13.36 4.73 0.76
CA ALA A 164 13.38 4.73 -0.70
C ALA A 164 14.39 3.75 -1.33
N PRO A 165 15.67 3.66 -0.88
CA PRO A 165 16.64 2.74 -1.46
C PRO A 165 16.25 1.27 -1.35
N PHE A 166 15.41 0.90 -0.37
CA PHE A 166 15.02 -0.50 -0.15
C PHE A 166 14.06 -1.02 -1.21
N PHE A 167 13.30 -0.15 -1.85
CA PHE A 167 12.37 -0.56 -2.90
C PHE A 167 13.08 -1.06 -4.16
N GLY A 168 14.32 -0.60 -4.41
CA GLY A 168 15.18 -1.13 -5.46
C GLY A 168 15.58 -2.60 -5.30
N VAL A 169 15.42 -3.17 -4.10
CA VAL A 169 15.64 -4.61 -3.85
C VAL A 169 14.50 -5.45 -4.42
N PHE A 170 13.28 -4.88 -4.50
CA PHE A 170 12.08 -5.60 -4.88
C PHE A 170 11.71 -5.44 -6.35
N ALA A 171 12.07 -4.31 -6.97
CA ALA A 171 11.65 -3.99 -8.32
C ALA A 171 12.77 -3.38 -9.16
N THR A 172 12.83 -3.78 -10.44
CA THR A 172 13.72 -3.19 -11.43
C THR A 172 12.90 -2.86 -12.69
N PRO A 173 12.81 -1.59 -13.10
CA PRO A 173 13.45 -0.42 -12.48
C PRO A 173 12.87 -0.09 -11.09
N MET A 174 13.63 0.63 -10.26
CA MET A 174 13.15 1.09 -8.97
C MET A 174 11.94 2.03 -9.18
N PRO A 175 10.82 1.83 -8.47
CA PRO A 175 9.65 2.69 -8.59
C PRO A 175 9.98 4.12 -8.10
N LYS A 176 9.27 5.10 -8.64
CA LYS A 176 9.36 6.49 -8.14
C LYS A 176 8.91 6.55 -6.70
N THR A 177 9.61 7.32 -5.88
CA THR A 177 9.26 7.48 -4.45
C THR A 177 8.73 8.88 -4.18
N TYR A 178 7.69 8.96 -3.37
CA TYR A 178 7.02 10.20 -2.97
C TYR A 178 6.87 10.25 -1.44
N PRO A 179 6.75 11.45 -0.84
CA PRO A 179 6.41 11.61 0.57
C PRO A 179 5.10 10.90 0.93
N SER A 180 4.96 10.52 2.18
CA SER A 180 3.77 9.85 2.68
C SER A 180 2.51 10.70 2.54
N LEU A 181 1.45 10.10 2.02
CA LEU A 181 0.11 10.67 1.99
C LEU A 181 -0.49 10.86 3.40
N TYR A 182 -0.01 10.10 4.38
CA TYR A 182 -0.52 10.11 5.75
C TYR A 182 0.15 11.15 6.64
N ASN A 183 1.24 11.75 6.16
CA ASN A 183 2.00 12.73 6.90
C ASN A 183 2.46 13.84 5.95
N PRO A 184 1.53 14.66 5.45
CA PRO A 184 1.88 15.73 4.53
C PRO A 184 2.86 16.66 5.24
N THR A 185 4.07 16.78 4.70
CA THR A 185 5.03 17.79 5.16
C THR A 185 4.36 19.16 5.00
N PRO A 186 4.32 20.01 6.03
CA PRO A 186 3.85 21.37 5.85
C PRO A 186 4.62 22.01 4.69
N PRO A 187 3.99 22.84 3.86
CA PRO A 187 4.71 23.59 2.85
C PRO A 187 5.84 24.33 3.55
N GLU A 188 7.06 24.22 3.01
CA GLU A 188 8.19 25.00 3.50
C GLU A 188 7.74 26.48 3.44
N SER A 189 7.73 27.14 4.59
CA SER A 189 7.47 28.59 4.65
C SER A 189 8.66 29.27 4.00
N ASP A 190 8.43 29.89 2.84
CA ASP A 190 9.36 30.82 2.18
C ASP A 190 9.73 31.97 3.09
#